data_1ef42f97e46e9014db53e510d2f734ed
#
_entry.id   1ef42f97e46e9014db53e510d2f734ed
#
_cell.length_a   1.000
_cell.length_b   1.000
_cell.length_c   1.000
_cell.angle_alpha   90.00
_cell.angle_beta   90.00
_cell.angle_gamma   90.00
#
_symmetry.space_group_name_H-M   'P 1'
#
loop_
_entity.id
_entity.type
_entity.pdbx_description
1 polymer ?
#
loop_
_entity_poly.entity_id
_entity_poly.type
_entity_poly.pdbx_seq_one_letter_code
_entity_poly.pdbx_strand_id
1 'polypeptide(L)'
;MELSSVDKKRVISKDGRELGILYGSTINTEKWTVLHILVNVNKDAAKELHIKKKLFKPIIINVSTDLVAVVGDVIQLRLTMKELDELF
;
A
#
# COMPACT_ATOMS: atom_id res chain seq x y z
N MET A 1 21.33 3.32 2.97
CA MET A 1 20.12 3.29 2.12
C MET A 1 19.29 4.53 2.39
N GLU A 2 18.97 5.25 1.37
CA GLU A 2 18.14 6.44 1.54
C GLU A 2 16.68 6.05 1.70
N LEU A 3 16.06 6.55 2.76
CA LEU A 3 14.65 6.29 3.03
C LEU A 3 13.74 6.80 1.91
N SER A 4 14.15 7.87 1.23
CA SER A 4 13.38 8.46 0.14
C SER A 4 13.20 7.51 -1.05
N SER A 5 14.14 6.62 -1.31
CA SER A 5 14.03 5.65 -2.42
C SER A 5 13.04 4.54 -2.10
N VAL A 6 12.84 4.23 -0.82
CA VAL A 6 11.86 3.23 -0.37
C VAL A 6 10.45 3.82 -0.40
N ASP A 7 10.32 5.08 -0.01
CA ASP A 7 9.02 5.76 0.07
C ASP A 7 8.34 5.96 -1.29
N LYS A 8 9.09 5.81 -2.38
CA LYS A 8 8.56 6.00 -3.73
C LYS A 8 8.25 4.71 -4.46
N LYS A 9 8.36 3.57 -3.78
CA LYS A 9 8.06 2.29 -4.42
C LYS A 9 6.57 2.18 -4.72
N ARG A 10 6.28 1.65 -5.91
CA ARG A 10 4.91 1.36 -6.28
C ARG A 10 4.43 0.12 -5.56
N VAL A 11 3.16 0.14 -5.17
CA VAL A 11 2.48 -0.99 -4.53
C VAL A 11 1.47 -1.54 -5.54
N ILE A 12 1.58 -2.82 -5.85
CA ILE A 12 0.71 -3.48 -6.83
C ILE A 12 -0.03 -4.64 -6.16
N SER A 13 -1.20 -4.95 -6.71
CA SER A 13 -1.98 -6.10 -6.26
C SER A 13 -1.39 -7.41 -6.78
N LYS A 14 -1.94 -8.54 -6.34
CA LYS A 14 -1.54 -9.86 -6.80
C LYS A 14 -1.65 -10.01 -8.32
N ASP A 15 -2.66 -9.40 -8.91
CA ASP A 15 -2.90 -9.44 -10.35
C ASP A 15 -2.15 -8.34 -11.12
N GLY A 16 -1.18 -7.67 -10.48
CA GLY A 16 -0.29 -6.72 -11.13
C GLY A 16 -0.87 -5.33 -11.35
N ARG A 17 -1.98 -4.99 -10.72
CA ARG A 17 -2.63 -3.69 -10.86
C ARG A 17 -2.07 -2.72 -9.83
N GLU A 18 -1.79 -1.48 -10.25
CA GLU A 18 -1.23 -0.48 -9.37
C GLU A 18 -2.24 0.00 -8.35
N LEU A 19 -1.90 -0.13 -7.06
CA LEU A 19 -2.69 0.40 -5.96
C LEU A 19 -2.29 1.83 -5.64
N GLY A 20 -1.02 2.09 -5.59
CA GLY A 20 -0.50 3.41 -5.25
C GLY A 20 0.99 3.38 -5.01
N ILE A 21 1.46 4.31 -4.19
CA ILE A 21 2.87 4.49 -3.87
C ILE A 21 3.07 4.33 -2.36
N LEU A 22 4.15 3.69 -1.97
CA LEU A 22 4.50 3.55 -0.56
C LEU A 22 4.71 4.93 0.05
N TYR A 23 3.92 5.23 1.08
CA TYR A 23 3.99 6.50 1.80
C TYR A 23 4.87 6.40 3.05
N GLY A 24 4.83 5.27 3.72
CA GLY A 24 5.59 5.06 4.94
C GLY A 24 5.28 3.70 5.54
N SER A 25 5.64 3.54 6.80
CA SER A 25 5.40 2.29 7.52
C SER A 25 5.21 2.56 9.01
N THR A 26 4.57 1.61 9.69
CA THR A 26 4.48 1.61 11.15
C THR A 26 5.37 0.48 11.68
N ILE A 27 6.09 0.75 12.74
CA ILE A 27 7.10 -0.15 13.29
C ILE A 27 6.75 -0.48 14.74
N ASN A 28 6.89 -1.77 15.10
CA ASN A 28 6.91 -2.16 16.50
C ASN A 28 8.32 -1.94 17.03
N THR A 29 8.51 -0.94 17.89
CA THR A 29 9.83 -0.56 18.40
C THR A 29 10.45 -1.59 19.35
N GLU A 30 9.63 -2.41 20.00
CA GLU A 30 10.12 -3.46 20.88
C GLU A 30 10.76 -4.61 20.10
N LYS A 31 10.16 -4.97 18.98
CA LYS A 31 10.61 -6.09 18.14
C LYS A 31 11.33 -5.64 16.87
N TRP A 32 11.34 -4.36 16.59
CA TRP A 32 11.90 -3.79 15.36
C TRP A 32 11.34 -4.42 14.10
N THR A 33 10.05 -4.72 14.13
CA THR A 33 9.34 -5.31 12.99
C THR A 33 8.39 -4.29 12.37
N VAL A 34 8.26 -4.34 11.05
CA VAL A 34 7.29 -3.50 10.33
C VAL A 34 5.93 -4.18 10.44
N LEU A 35 4.95 -3.48 11.01
CA LEU A 35 3.60 -3.99 11.21
C LEU A 35 2.69 -3.70 10.01
N HIS A 36 2.77 -2.50 9.48
CA HIS A 36 1.93 -2.04 8.38
C HIS A 36 2.76 -1.21 7.43
N ILE A 37 2.35 -1.21 6.19
CA ILE A 37 2.80 -0.22 5.22
C ILE A 37 1.67 0.78 5.00
N LEU A 38 2.05 2.03 4.78
CA LEU A 38 1.11 3.10 4.45
C LEU A 38 1.18 3.34 2.95
N VAL A 39 0.05 3.20 2.29
CA VAL A 39 -0.02 3.34 0.83
C VAL A 39 -0.84 4.57 0.47
N ASN A 40 -0.23 5.46 -0.32
CA ASN A 40 -0.95 6.58 -0.93
C ASN A 40 -1.63 6.04 -2.18
N VAL A 41 -2.94 5.80 -2.08
CA VAL A 41 -3.73 5.15 -3.13
C VAL A 41 -3.94 6.13 -4.28
N ASN A 42 -3.71 5.69 -5.51
CA ASN A 42 -3.95 6.52 -6.68
C ASN A 42 -5.44 6.66 -6.96
N LYS A 43 -5.80 7.63 -7.82
CA LYS A 43 -7.21 7.97 -8.09
C LYS A 43 -7.98 6.81 -8.67
N ASP A 44 -7.39 6.06 -9.59
CA ASP A 44 -8.06 4.96 -10.27
C ASP A 44 -8.30 3.80 -9.31
N ALA A 45 -7.32 3.47 -8.48
CA ALA A 45 -7.46 2.42 -7.47
C ALA A 45 -8.48 2.83 -6.40
N ALA A 46 -8.50 4.09 -6.00
CA ALA A 46 -9.48 4.59 -5.03
C ALA A 46 -10.91 4.43 -5.56
N LYS A 47 -11.14 4.72 -6.83
CA LYS A 47 -12.45 4.51 -7.47
C LYS A 47 -12.82 3.03 -7.47
N GLU A 48 -11.88 2.17 -7.81
CA GLU A 48 -12.11 0.74 -7.89
C GLU A 48 -12.39 0.12 -6.51
N LEU A 49 -11.72 0.63 -5.48
CA LEU A 49 -11.92 0.19 -4.09
C LEU A 49 -13.07 0.91 -3.40
N HIS A 50 -13.80 1.76 -4.09
CA HIS A 50 -14.94 2.52 -3.55
C HIS A 50 -14.55 3.38 -2.34
N ILE A 51 -13.33 3.85 -2.30
CA ILE A 51 -12.83 4.72 -1.23
C ILE A 51 -13.26 6.15 -1.53
N LYS A 52 -13.88 6.81 -0.54
CA LYS A 52 -14.28 8.21 -0.67
C LYS A 52 -13.07 9.09 -0.84
N LYS A 53 -13.06 9.83 -1.94
CA LYS A 53 -12.00 10.77 -2.26
C LYS A 53 -12.28 12.11 -1.59
N LYS A 54 -11.37 12.53 -0.71
CA LYS A 54 -11.41 13.88 -0.13
C LYS A 54 -10.67 14.84 -1.06
N LEU A 55 -11.28 15.97 -1.35
CA LEU A 55 -10.69 17.00 -2.19
C LEU A 55 -9.40 17.51 -1.54
N PHE A 56 -8.31 17.55 -2.31
CA PHE A 56 -6.99 18.07 -1.91
C PHE A 56 -6.26 17.26 -0.80
N LYS A 57 -6.74 16.08 -0.43
CA LYS A 57 -6.05 15.24 0.54
C LYS A 57 -5.66 13.90 -0.07
N PRO A 58 -4.45 13.40 0.23
CA PRO A 58 -4.06 12.07 -0.21
C PRO A 58 -4.92 11.01 0.49
N ILE A 59 -5.19 9.94 -0.22
CA ILE A 59 -5.88 8.77 0.36
C ILE A 59 -4.81 7.80 0.82
N ILE A 60 -4.63 7.68 2.13
CA ILE A 60 -3.62 6.81 2.71
C ILE A 60 -4.32 5.67 3.45
N ILE A 61 -3.96 4.44 3.10
CA ILE A 61 -4.50 3.25 3.76
C ILE A 61 -3.39 2.48 4.45
N ASN A 62 -3.74 1.78 5.53
CA ASN A 62 -2.86 0.87 6.23
C ASN A 62 -3.01 -0.53 5.64
N VAL A 63 -1.90 -1.14 5.25
CA VAL A 63 -1.89 -2.51 4.76
C VAL A 63 -1.00 -3.34 5.67
N SER A 64 -1.55 -4.40 6.25
CA SER A 64 -0.77 -5.30 7.10
C SER A 64 0.36 -5.94 6.29
N THR A 65 1.54 -6.06 6.90
CA THR A 65 2.69 -6.71 6.26
C THR A 65 2.41 -8.17 5.95
N ASP A 66 1.46 -8.81 6.62
CA ASP A 66 1.01 -10.16 6.30
C ASP A 66 0.44 -10.28 4.89
N LEU A 67 -0.02 -9.17 4.32
CA LEU A 67 -0.58 -9.11 2.97
C LEU A 67 0.48 -8.84 1.90
N VAL A 68 1.74 -8.65 2.29
CA VAL A 68 2.84 -8.39 1.36
C VAL A 68 3.44 -9.71 0.92
N ALA A 69 3.46 -9.95 -0.39
CA ALA A 69 4.04 -11.17 -0.96
C ALA A 69 5.50 -10.99 -1.32
N VAL A 70 5.83 -9.87 -1.97
CA VAL A 70 7.17 -9.62 -2.49
C VAL A 70 7.55 -8.16 -2.27
N VAL A 71 8.78 -7.93 -1.85
CA VAL A 71 9.38 -6.59 -1.79
C VAL A 71 10.61 -6.59 -2.71
N GLY A 72 10.53 -5.82 -3.78
CA GLY A 72 11.60 -5.67 -4.75
C GLY A 72 11.56 -4.27 -5.31
N ASP A 73 11.65 -4.12 -6.62
CA ASP A 73 11.47 -2.83 -7.29
C ASP A 73 10.08 -2.28 -7.08
N VAL A 74 9.11 -3.19 -6.94
CA VAL A 74 7.74 -2.87 -6.53
C VAL A 74 7.39 -3.74 -5.32
N ILE A 75 6.38 -3.32 -4.56
CA ILE A 75 5.83 -4.11 -3.46
C ILE A 75 4.57 -4.79 -4.00
N GLN A 76 4.58 -6.12 -4.04
CA GLN A 76 3.44 -6.89 -4.51
C GLN A 76 2.67 -7.46 -3.33
N LEU A 77 1.36 -7.25 -3.33
CA LEU A 77 0.47 -7.76 -2.31
C LEU A 77 0.02 -9.19 -2.64
N ARG A 78 -0.50 -9.88 -1.64
CA ARG A 78 -1.05 -11.25 -1.80
C ARG A 78 -2.48 -11.27 -2.30
N LEU A 79 -3.14 -10.10 -2.33
CA LEU A 79 -4.55 -9.98 -2.69
C LEU A 79 -4.69 -9.32 -4.05
N THR A 80 -5.73 -9.74 -4.79
CA THR A 80 -6.17 -9.07 -6.02
C THR A 80 -6.88 -7.77 -5.67
N MET A 81 -7.11 -6.91 -6.67
CA MET A 81 -7.87 -5.67 -6.45
C MET A 81 -9.29 -5.97 -5.95
N LYS A 82 -9.91 -7.03 -6.44
CA LYS A 82 -11.24 -7.44 -5.98
C LYS A 82 -11.22 -7.83 -4.50
N GLU A 83 -10.22 -8.58 -4.09
CA GLU A 83 -10.06 -8.99 -2.69
C GLU A 83 -9.78 -7.79 -1.79
N LEU A 84 -8.99 -6.83 -2.26
CA LEU A 84 -8.73 -5.59 -1.54
C LEU A 84 -10.00 -4.76 -1.38
N ASP A 85 -10.85 -4.72 -2.41
CA ASP A 85 -12.14 -4.04 -2.35
C ASP A 85 -13.05 -4.63 -1.28
N GLU A 86 -13.04 -5.95 -1.14
CA GLU A 86 -13.81 -6.63 -0.10
C GLU A 86 -13.27 -6.36 1.31
N LEU A 87 -11.94 -6.12 1.43
CA LEU A 87 -11.29 -5.88 2.71
C LEU A 87 -11.48 -4.44 3.19
N PHE A 88 -11.47 -3.50 2.28
CA PHE A 88 -11.63 -2.07 2.55
C PHE A 88 -13.02 -1.60 2.10
#